data_3c620508be676a462f89dcf568ada490
#
_entry.id   3c620508be676a462f89dcf568ada490
#
_cell.length_a   1.000
_cell.length_b   1.000
_cell.length_c   1.000
_cell.angle_alpha   90.00
_cell.angle_beta   90.00
_cell.angle_gamma   90.00
#
_symmetry.space_group_name_H-M   'P 1'
#
loop_
_entity.id
_entity.type
_entity.pdbx_description
1 polymer ?
#
loop_
_entity_poly.entity_id
_entity_poly.type
_entity_poly.pdbx_seq_one_letter_code
_entity_poly.pdbx_strand_id
1 'polypeptide(L)'
;EAALNGASCLRINPGNIGDKQKIKEVIKAAKDNNCSIRVGVNAGSLEKDILEKFKEPCPEALVESAIRNIRILEDEDFTNLKVSVKSSDVFLSIGAYRQLSKKVDYPLHIGITEAGSFLPGTIKSSIGFGSLLLDGIGDTIRVSLSDDPVNEVKVGNEILKSLNLRHRGVKIISCPSCARQAFPVIDTVKILEEKLSHIKTPITLSIIGCVVNGPGEASLTDIGITGGGKGNNMLYLSGIQKEKILTENIINKVVHEVEKKVYEIENK
;
A
#
# COMPACT_ATOMS: atom_id res chain seq x y z
N GLU A 1 -9.77 28.44 -0.39
CA GLU A 1 -10.98 27.66 -0.81
C GLU A 1 -10.96 26.23 -0.29
N ALA A 2 -9.92 25.42 -0.59
CA ALA A 2 -9.90 24.01 -0.17
C ALA A 2 -10.04 23.82 1.34
N ALA A 3 -9.33 24.60 2.16
CA ALA A 3 -9.44 24.56 3.62
C ALA A 3 -10.87 24.91 4.10
N LEU A 4 -11.46 25.97 3.53
CA LEU A 4 -12.83 26.40 3.84
C LEU A 4 -13.89 25.34 3.47
N ASN A 5 -13.60 24.48 2.49
CA ASN A 5 -14.48 23.39 2.06
C ASN A 5 -14.16 22.04 2.73
N GLY A 6 -13.45 22.05 3.87
CA GLY A 6 -13.26 20.87 4.71
C GLY A 6 -12.07 19.97 4.33
N ALA A 7 -11.10 20.46 3.55
CA ALA A 7 -9.87 19.71 3.31
C ALA A 7 -9.07 19.55 4.60
N SER A 8 -8.77 18.30 4.99
CA SER A 8 -8.00 18.00 6.20
C SER A 8 -6.48 18.23 6.03
N CYS A 9 -5.99 18.28 4.79
CA CYS A 9 -4.58 18.48 4.50
C CYS A 9 -4.39 19.17 3.15
N LEU A 10 -3.55 20.19 3.11
CA LEU A 10 -3.13 20.91 1.91
C LEU A 10 -1.74 20.44 1.46
N ARG A 11 -1.56 20.16 0.18
CA ARG A 11 -0.22 19.88 -0.36
C ARG A 11 0.34 21.12 -1.03
N ILE A 12 1.51 21.55 -0.58
CA ILE A 12 2.24 22.65 -1.20
C ILE A 12 3.72 22.29 -1.41
N ASN A 13 4.37 23.03 -2.29
CA ASN A 13 5.81 23.13 -2.37
C ASN A 13 6.14 24.63 -2.17
N PRO A 14 6.48 25.04 -0.94
CA PRO A 14 6.72 26.45 -0.62
C PRO A 14 7.77 27.12 -1.51
N GLY A 15 8.84 26.38 -1.86
CA GLY A 15 9.88 26.89 -2.76
C GLY A 15 9.39 27.26 -4.16
N ASN A 16 8.29 26.65 -4.62
CA ASN A 16 7.73 26.91 -5.96
C ASN A 16 6.56 27.91 -5.96
N ILE A 17 6.03 28.26 -4.79
CA ILE A 17 4.98 29.30 -4.69
C ILE A 17 5.57 30.69 -5.00
N GLY A 18 6.84 30.90 -4.71
CA GLY A 18 7.63 32.07 -5.12
C GLY A 18 7.34 33.38 -4.37
N ASP A 19 6.24 33.44 -3.60
CA ASP A 19 5.81 34.63 -2.87
C ASP A 19 5.57 34.30 -1.39
N LYS A 20 6.37 34.89 -0.50
CA LYS A 20 6.22 34.73 0.95
C LYS A 20 4.82 35.09 1.45
N GLN A 21 4.18 36.09 0.85
CA GLN A 21 2.83 36.47 1.25
C GLN A 21 1.81 35.38 0.99
N LYS A 22 1.90 34.71 -0.17
CA LYS A 22 1.03 33.58 -0.50
C LYS A 22 1.23 32.40 0.44
N ILE A 23 2.48 32.13 0.86
CA ILE A 23 2.76 31.09 1.84
C ILE A 23 2.07 31.41 3.17
N LYS A 24 2.18 32.67 3.66
CA LYS A 24 1.50 33.13 4.88
C LYS A 24 -0.02 32.98 4.80
N GLU A 25 -0.61 33.32 3.66
CA GLU A 25 -2.05 33.14 3.44
C GLU A 25 -2.47 31.65 3.51
N VAL A 26 -1.68 30.74 2.92
CA VAL A 26 -1.93 29.30 3.01
C VAL A 26 -1.79 28.80 4.45
N ILE A 27 -0.76 29.24 5.17
CA ILE A 27 -0.54 28.88 6.58
C ILE A 27 -1.68 29.39 7.44
N LYS A 28 -2.08 30.64 7.25
CA LYS A 28 -3.24 31.23 7.96
C LYS A 28 -4.51 30.43 7.70
N ALA A 29 -4.80 30.14 6.43
CA ALA A 29 -5.98 29.33 6.09
C ALA A 29 -5.93 27.93 6.70
N ALA A 30 -4.75 27.34 6.79
CA ALA A 30 -4.57 26.04 7.43
C ALA A 30 -4.78 26.09 8.95
N LYS A 31 -4.23 27.13 9.63
CA LYS A 31 -4.45 27.37 11.06
C LYS A 31 -5.94 27.60 11.37
N ASP A 32 -6.58 28.50 10.63
CA ASP A 32 -7.98 28.89 10.86
C ASP A 32 -8.97 27.73 10.64
N ASN A 33 -8.61 26.69 9.86
CA ASN A 33 -9.46 25.56 9.55
C ASN A 33 -8.92 24.21 10.08
N ASN A 34 -7.95 24.23 10.97
CA ASN A 34 -7.32 23.03 11.55
C ASN A 34 -6.82 22.02 10.50
N CYS A 35 -6.30 22.52 9.36
CA CYS A 35 -5.71 21.71 8.30
C CYS A 35 -4.24 21.46 8.57
N SER A 36 -3.77 20.25 8.28
CA SER A 36 -2.33 19.97 8.16
C SER A 36 -1.79 20.44 6.80
N ILE A 37 -0.48 20.67 6.72
CA ILE A 37 0.19 20.94 5.45
C ILE A 37 1.15 19.81 5.11
N ARG A 38 1.11 19.34 3.86
CA ARG A 38 2.13 18.45 3.34
C ARG A 38 3.14 19.21 2.47
N VAL A 39 4.35 19.32 2.97
CA VAL A 39 5.50 19.75 2.16
C VAL A 39 5.80 18.66 1.14
N GLY A 40 5.68 18.99 -0.14
CA GLY A 40 5.82 18.02 -1.21
C GLY A 40 6.89 18.40 -2.21
N VAL A 41 8.08 17.82 -2.07
CA VAL A 41 9.21 17.96 -3.01
C VAL A 41 9.18 16.83 -4.03
N ASN A 42 9.38 17.16 -5.29
CA ASN A 42 9.53 16.20 -6.39
C ASN A 42 10.84 16.47 -7.13
N ALA A 43 11.51 15.41 -7.54
CA ALA A 43 12.77 15.51 -8.30
C ALA A 43 12.65 16.35 -9.59
N GLY A 44 11.51 16.25 -10.29
CA GLY A 44 11.25 17.01 -11.52
C GLY A 44 10.92 18.50 -11.31
N SER A 45 10.84 18.98 -10.06
CA SER A 45 10.48 20.37 -9.74
C SER A 45 11.31 20.95 -8.59
N LEU A 46 12.58 20.56 -8.51
CA LEU A 46 13.55 21.16 -7.59
C LEU A 46 13.82 22.63 -7.93
N GLU A 47 14.15 23.42 -6.92
CA GLU A 47 14.54 24.81 -7.04
C GLU A 47 15.82 24.95 -7.89
N LYS A 48 15.89 26.02 -8.69
CA LYS A 48 17.02 26.24 -9.64
C LYS A 48 18.38 26.29 -8.95
N ASP A 49 18.48 26.98 -7.82
CA ASP A 49 19.71 27.09 -7.05
C ASP A 49 20.18 25.75 -6.47
N ILE A 50 19.25 24.86 -6.10
CA ILE A 50 19.56 23.51 -5.68
C ILE A 50 20.08 22.69 -6.87
N LEU A 51 19.42 22.78 -8.03
CA LEU A 51 19.88 22.11 -9.25
C LEU A 51 21.24 22.64 -9.72
N GLU A 52 21.50 23.94 -9.59
CA GLU A 52 22.83 24.52 -9.88
C GLU A 52 23.92 23.99 -8.95
N LYS A 53 23.58 23.78 -7.67
CA LYS A 53 24.51 23.24 -6.66
C LYS A 53 24.83 21.77 -6.89
N PHE A 54 23.81 20.94 -7.10
CA PHE A 54 23.95 19.47 -7.18
C PHE A 54 24.10 18.95 -8.61
N LYS A 55 23.87 19.78 -9.63
CA LYS A 55 23.94 19.48 -11.08
C LYS A 55 22.80 18.59 -11.58
N GLU A 56 22.30 17.68 -10.75
CA GLU A 56 21.23 16.74 -11.07
C GLU A 56 20.38 16.44 -9.83
N PRO A 57 19.14 15.94 -9.99
CA PRO A 57 18.37 15.44 -8.88
C PRO A 57 19.07 14.24 -8.21
N CYS A 58 19.38 14.38 -6.93
CA CYS A 58 19.96 13.34 -6.11
C CYS A 58 19.28 13.33 -4.73
N PRO A 59 19.46 12.27 -3.90
CA PRO A 59 18.87 12.21 -2.57
C PRO A 59 19.15 13.45 -1.73
N GLU A 60 20.39 13.94 -1.75
CA GLU A 60 20.83 15.12 -1.00
C GLU A 60 20.11 16.39 -1.44
N ALA A 61 19.89 16.56 -2.75
CA ALA A 61 19.16 17.70 -3.30
C ALA A 61 17.69 17.73 -2.85
N LEU A 62 17.01 16.56 -2.88
CA LEU A 62 15.64 16.45 -2.42
C LEU A 62 15.52 16.72 -0.92
N VAL A 63 16.45 16.21 -0.13
CA VAL A 63 16.49 16.42 1.33
C VAL A 63 16.76 17.88 1.66
N GLU A 64 17.70 18.54 0.99
CA GLU A 64 17.98 19.96 1.19
C GLU A 64 16.76 20.82 0.86
N SER A 65 16.10 20.56 -0.28
CA SER A 65 14.84 21.20 -0.63
C SER A 65 13.78 20.99 0.44
N ALA A 66 13.59 19.74 0.90
CA ALA A 66 12.59 19.44 1.92
C ALA A 66 12.84 20.20 3.23
N ILE A 67 14.07 20.20 3.73
CA ILE A 67 14.44 20.90 4.97
C ILE A 67 14.26 22.42 4.82
N ARG A 68 14.65 22.99 3.68
CA ARG A 68 14.42 24.42 3.39
C ARG A 68 12.94 24.76 3.46
N ASN A 69 12.10 23.95 2.82
CA ASN A 69 10.66 24.17 2.80
C ASN A 69 9.98 23.94 4.15
N ILE A 70 10.49 23.01 4.98
CA ILE A 70 10.03 22.81 6.36
C ILE A 70 10.30 24.08 7.19
N ARG A 71 11.54 24.60 7.13
CA ARG A 71 11.92 25.80 7.87
C ARG A 71 11.06 27.02 7.55
N ILE A 72 10.64 27.19 6.28
CA ILE A 72 9.71 28.28 5.90
C ILE A 72 8.39 28.19 6.68
N LEU A 73 7.90 26.97 6.97
CA LEU A 73 6.67 26.78 7.74
C LEU A 73 6.94 26.94 9.25
N GLU A 74 8.06 26.45 9.74
CA GLU A 74 8.49 26.59 11.14
C GLU A 74 8.71 28.06 11.52
N ASP A 75 9.32 28.86 10.63
CA ASP A 75 9.52 30.31 10.81
C ASP A 75 8.19 31.08 10.94
N GLU A 76 7.08 30.52 10.49
CA GLU A 76 5.72 31.05 10.64
C GLU A 76 4.94 30.33 11.77
N ASP A 77 5.63 29.67 12.72
CA ASP A 77 5.06 28.92 13.83
C ASP A 77 4.02 27.86 13.37
N PHE A 78 4.31 27.13 12.27
CA PHE A 78 3.45 26.08 11.76
C PHE A 78 4.16 24.72 11.75
N THR A 79 3.77 23.84 12.69
CA THR A 79 4.37 22.51 12.87
C THR A 79 3.41 21.34 12.58
N ASN A 80 2.12 21.63 12.29
CA ASN A 80 1.16 20.59 11.87
C ASN A 80 1.40 20.19 10.41
N LEU A 81 2.53 19.58 10.14
CA LEU A 81 2.96 19.25 8.80
C LEU A 81 3.41 17.80 8.64
N LYS A 82 3.44 17.32 7.42
CA LYS A 82 4.08 16.08 6.97
C LYS A 82 4.89 16.33 5.72
N VAL A 83 5.81 15.43 5.39
CA VAL A 83 6.77 15.66 4.32
C VAL A 83 6.73 14.54 3.28
N SER A 84 6.94 14.89 2.03
CA SER A 84 7.15 13.93 0.96
C SER A 84 8.28 14.38 0.04
N VAL A 85 9.20 13.45 -0.28
CA VAL A 85 10.28 13.61 -1.25
C VAL A 85 10.16 12.50 -2.28
N LYS A 86 9.75 12.83 -3.49
CA LYS A 86 9.34 11.85 -4.50
C LYS A 86 10.16 11.97 -5.79
N SER A 87 10.39 10.83 -6.41
CA SER A 87 10.94 10.73 -7.77
C SER A 87 10.24 9.61 -8.53
N SER A 88 10.37 9.60 -9.85
CA SER A 88 10.04 8.46 -10.71
C SER A 88 11.11 7.36 -10.66
N ASP A 89 12.32 7.71 -10.19
CA ASP A 89 13.37 6.77 -9.86
C ASP A 89 13.19 6.23 -8.44
N VAL A 90 13.13 4.90 -8.32
CA VAL A 90 12.86 4.20 -7.07
C VAL A 90 14.03 4.33 -6.10
N PHE A 91 15.27 4.20 -6.59
CA PHE A 91 16.46 4.25 -5.74
C PHE A 91 16.72 5.66 -5.21
N LEU A 92 16.49 6.67 -6.05
CA LEU A 92 16.59 8.08 -5.64
C LEU A 92 15.54 8.38 -4.56
N SER A 93 14.31 7.93 -4.72
CA SER A 93 13.25 8.10 -3.71
C SER A 93 13.62 7.40 -2.40
N ILE A 94 14.04 6.14 -2.43
CA ILE A 94 14.44 5.38 -1.23
C ILE A 94 15.60 6.09 -0.51
N GLY A 95 16.64 6.51 -1.26
CA GLY A 95 17.78 7.22 -0.70
C GLY A 95 17.39 8.54 -0.03
N ALA A 96 16.51 9.32 -0.67
CA ALA A 96 16.01 10.58 -0.13
C ALA A 96 15.21 10.39 1.17
N TYR A 97 14.27 9.43 1.21
CA TYR A 97 13.50 9.16 2.43
C TYR A 97 14.37 8.61 3.57
N ARG A 98 15.32 7.74 3.29
CA ARG A 98 16.28 7.24 4.29
C ARG A 98 17.16 8.33 4.89
N GLN A 99 17.55 9.32 4.08
CA GLN A 99 18.32 10.47 4.58
C GLN A 99 17.42 11.44 5.34
N LEU A 100 16.21 11.71 4.83
CA LEU A 100 15.27 12.64 5.46
C LEU A 100 14.78 12.15 6.82
N SER A 101 14.47 10.86 6.95
CA SER A 101 14.00 10.26 8.21
C SER A 101 14.99 10.38 9.38
N LYS A 102 16.29 10.59 9.08
CA LYS A 102 17.33 10.84 10.09
C LYS A 102 17.48 12.30 10.49
N LYS A 103 16.79 13.21 9.81
CA LYS A 103 16.96 14.66 9.95
C LYS A 103 15.71 15.38 10.45
N VAL A 104 14.55 14.74 10.35
CA VAL A 104 13.26 15.33 10.76
C VAL A 104 12.40 14.29 11.46
N ASP A 105 11.62 14.72 12.44
CA ASP A 105 10.66 13.90 13.18
C ASP A 105 9.22 14.03 12.64
N TYR A 106 9.04 14.75 11.54
CA TYR A 106 7.73 14.91 10.90
C TYR A 106 7.28 13.64 10.18
N PRO A 107 5.98 13.32 10.20
CA PRO A 107 5.44 12.18 9.46
C PRO A 107 5.81 12.23 7.97
N LEU A 108 6.20 11.08 7.44
CA LEU A 108 6.63 10.93 6.05
C LEU A 108 5.52 10.32 5.18
N HIS A 109 5.17 11.04 4.12
CA HIS A 109 4.22 10.57 3.12
C HIS A 109 4.97 9.97 1.94
N ILE A 110 5.14 8.65 1.96
CA ILE A 110 5.94 7.96 0.94
C ILE A 110 5.15 7.69 -0.35
N GLY A 111 5.86 7.68 -1.46
CA GLY A 111 5.30 7.40 -2.79
C GLY A 111 6.35 7.50 -3.88
N ILE A 112 6.17 6.72 -4.94
CA ILE A 112 6.88 6.89 -6.19
C ILE A 112 5.96 7.70 -7.11
N THR A 113 6.44 8.82 -7.63
CA THR A 113 5.66 9.65 -8.54
C THR A 113 5.87 9.21 -9.99
N GLU A 114 4.90 9.45 -10.87
CA GLU A 114 5.03 9.14 -12.29
C GLU A 114 5.50 7.69 -12.52
N ALA A 115 4.91 6.76 -11.77
CA ALA A 115 5.40 5.38 -11.74
C ALA A 115 5.07 4.60 -13.02
N GLY A 116 4.11 5.07 -13.82
CA GLY A 116 3.70 4.47 -15.10
C GLY A 116 2.35 3.76 -15.03
N SER A 117 2.07 2.92 -16.02
CA SER A 117 0.84 2.13 -16.11
C SER A 117 0.75 1.08 -15.00
N PHE A 118 -0.37 0.34 -14.95
CA PHE A 118 -0.71 -0.58 -13.85
C PHE A 118 0.45 -1.50 -13.43
N LEU A 119 1.00 -2.30 -14.34
CA LEU A 119 2.03 -3.27 -13.99
C LEU A 119 3.37 -2.63 -13.60
N PRO A 120 3.99 -1.76 -14.42
CA PRO A 120 5.24 -1.09 -14.05
C PRO A 120 5.10 -0.22 -12.79
N GLY A 121 3.99 0.50 -12.66
CA GLY A 121 3.73 1.35 -11.49
C GLY A 121 3.53 0.56 -10.20
N THR A 122 2.86 -0.59 -10.28
CA THR A 122 2.72 -1.53 -9.15
C THR A 122 4.08 -2.05 -8.71
N ILE A 123 4.92 -2.49 -9.65
CA ILE A 123 6.26 -3.01 -9.35
C ILE A 123 7.12 -1.94 -8.68
N LYS A 124 7.21 -0.73 -9.26
CA LYS A 124 7.99 0.38 -8.69
C LYS A 124 7.49 0.76 -7.29
N SER A 125 6.19 0.87 -7.10
CA SER A 125 5.58 1.19 -5.80
C SER A 125 5.85 0.09 -4.78
N SER A 126 5.77 -1.19 -5.17
CA SER A 126 6.05 -2.32 -4.29
C SER A 126 7.51 -2.34 -3.81
N ILE A 127 8.46 -2.07 -4.72
CA ILE A 127 9.89 -1.99 -4.37
C ILE A 127 10.14 -0.80 -3.43
N GLY A 128 9.65 0.39 -3.79
CA GLY A 128 9.85 1.61 -3.01
C GLY A 128 9.25 1.53 -1.61
N PHE A 129 7.98 1.13 -1.52
CA PHE A 129 7.28 1.01 -0.24
C PHE A 129 7.81 -0.16 0.58
N GLY A 130 8.06 -1.32 -0.04
CA GLY A 130 8.62 -2.48 0.64
C GLY A 130 9.94 -2.15 1.32
N SER A 131 10.85 -1.49 0.59
CA SER A 131 12.15 -1.09 1.15
C SER A 131 12.02 -0.11 2.31
N LEU A 132 11.17 0.91 2.19
CA LEU A 132 11.02 1.95 3.21
C LEU A 132 10.24 1.46 4.44
N LEU A 133 9.12 0.76 4.23
CA LEU A 133 8.28 0.27 5.31
C LEU A 133 8.96 -0.83 6.14
N LEU A 134 9.84 -1.65 5.54
CA LEU A 134 10.68 -2.60 6.27
C LEU A 134 11.73 -1.91 7.14
N ASP A 135 12.19 -0.71 6.74
CA ASP A 135 13.07 0.13 7.55
C ASP A 135 12.29 0.95 8.63
N GLY A 136 10.97 0.79 8.73
CA GLY A 136 10.11 1.59 9.63
C GLY A 136 9.88 3.03 9.14
N ILE A 137 10.11 3.32 7.87
CA ILE A 137 10.00 4.66 7.27
C ILE A 137 8.68 4.75 6.48
N GLY A 138 7.81 5.70 6.86
CA GLY A 138 6.57 6.00 6.15
C GLY A 138 5.32 5.85 7.02
N ASP A 139 4.59 6.95 7.16
CA ASP A 139 3.37 7.04 7.99
C ASP A 139 2.11 7.00 7.13
N THR A 140 2.21 7.48 5.91
CA THR A 140 1.15 7.43 4.91
C THR A 140 1.74 7.08 3.54
N ILE A 141 0.96 6.41 2.68
CA ILE A 141 1.41 6.00 1.34
C ILE A 141 0.50 6.56 0.26
N ARG A 142 1.05 6.75 -0.95
CA ARG A 142 0.28 6.98 -2.16
C ARG A 142 0.90 6.21 -3.33
N VAL A 143 0.19 5.25 -3.86
CA VAL A 143 0.47 4.63 -5.17
C VAL A 143 0.09 5.63 -6.27
N SER A 144 0.86 5.70 -7.34
CA SER A 144 0.62 6.59 -8.47
C SER A 144 0.65 5.77 -9.76
N LEU A 145 -0.51 5.64 -10.39
CA LEU A 145 -0.67 4.86 -11.62
C LEU A 145 -1.30 5.71 -12.72
N SER A 146 -0.89 5.49 -13.97
CA SER A 146 -1.63 5.96 -15.14
C SER A 146 -2.76 4.96 -15.44
N ASP A 147 -3.74 4.87 -14.53
CA ASP A 147 -4.84 3.91 -14.52
C ASP A 147 -6.00 4.44 -13.67
N ASP A 148 -7.11 3.68 -13.54
CA ASP A 148 -8.22 4.01 -12.67
C ASP A 148 -7.73 4.23 -11.22
N PRO A 149 -8.09 5.34 -10.56
CA PRO A 149 -7.68 5.65 -9.18
C PRO A 149 -8.03 4.55 -8.17
N VAL A 150 -9.08 3.77 -8.41
CA VAL A 150 -9.45 2.62 -7.57
C VAL A 150 -8.34 1.58 -7.53
N ASN A 151 -7.60 1.40 -8.63
CA ASN A 151 -6.47 0.48 -8.69
C ASN A 151 -5.29 0.94 -7.84
N GLU A 152 -5.05 2.25 -7.70
CA GLU A 152 -4.03 2.78 -6.78
C GLU A 152 -4.32 2.35 -5.33
N VAL A 153 -5.59 2.40 -4.92
CA VAL A 153 -6.01 1.98 -3.57
C VAL A 153 -5.87 0.47 -3.38
N LYS A 154 -6.26 -0.32 -4.39
CA LYS A 154 -6.10 -1.79 -4.36
C LYS A 154 -4.65 -2.18 -4.21
N VAL A 155 -3.77 -1.65 -5.07
CA VAL A 155 -2.33 -1.92 -5.02
C VAL A 155 -1.73 -1.50 -3.67
N GLY A 156 -2.06 -0.32 -3.16
CA GLY A 156 -1.59 0.15 -1.86
C GLY A 156 -2.00 -0.79 -0.71
N ASN A 157 -3.25 -1.26 -0.72
CA ASN A 157 -3.72 -2.23 0.28
C ASN A 157 -2.99 -3.57 0.17
N GLU A 158 -2.76 -4.09 -1.05
CA GLU A 158 -2.06 -5.37 -1.25
C GLU A 158 -0.58 -5.28 -0.82
N ILE A 159 0.10 -4.15 -1.06
CA ILE A 159 1.45 -3.92 -0.54
C ILE A 159 1.46 -3.97 1.00
N LEU A 160 0.55 -3.24 1.65
CA LEU A 160 0.46 -3.23 3.12
C LEU A 160 0.10 -4.60 3.71
N LYS A 161 -0.80 -5.35 3.06
CA LYS A 161 -1.13 -6.74 3.43
C LYS A 161 0.07 -7.67 3.30
N SER A 162 0.82 -7.55 2.20
CA SER A 162 2.01 -8.36 1.94
C SER A 162 3.11 -8.15 2.98
N LEU A 163 3.21 -6.93 3.53
CA LEU A 163 4.13 -6.56 4.59
C LEU A 163 3.58 -6.82 6.00
N ASN A 164 2.39 -7.41 6.14
CA ASN A 164 1.66 -7.60 7.41
C ASN A 164 1.42 -6.30 8.21
N LEU A 165 1.42 -5.14 7.56
CA LEU A 165 1.14 -3.84 8.18
C LEU A 165 -0.35 -3.50 8.19
N ARG A 166 -1.15 -4.20 7.40
CA ARG A 166 -2.59 -4.02 7.36
C ARG A 166 -3.28 -5.37 7.24
N HIS A 167 -4.13 -5.66 8.20
CA HIS A 167 -4.96 -6.86 8.22
C HIS A 167 -6.39 -6.47 7.82
N ARG A 168 -6.74 -6.67 6.54
CA ARG A 168 -8.08 -6.38 6.03
C ARG A 168 -8.43 -7.30 4.87
N GLY A 169 -9.61 -7.91 4.94
CA GLY A 169 -10.13 -8.78 3.91
C GLY A 169 -9.45 -10.15 3.84
N VAL A 170 -9.86 -10.93 2.87
CA VAL A 170 -9.33 -12.27 2.68
C VAL A 170 -7.95 -12.23 2.05
N LYS A 171 -6.96 -12.88 2.69
CA LYS A 171 -5.62 -13.09 2.14
C LYS A 171 -5.57 -14.48 1.53
N ILE A 172 -5.55 -14.57 0.20
CA ILE A 172 -5.50 -15.84 -0.51
C ILE A 172 -4.04 -16.24 -0.74
N ILE A 173 -3.70 -17.46 -0.31
CA ILE A 173 -2.42 -18.13 -0.56
C ILE A 173 -2.71 -19.22 -1.56
N SER A 174 -2.09 -19.18 -2.74
CA SER A 174 -2.34 -20.15 -3.79
C SER A 174 -1.05 -20.64 -4.43
N CYS A 175 -1.04 -21.90 -4.87
CA CYS A 175 0.08 -22.44 -5.65
C CYS A 175 -0.07 -22.08 -7.14
N PRO A 176 1.04 -21.99 -7.88
CA PRO A 176 0.99 -21.97 -9.33
C PRO A 176 0.48 -23.28 -9.88
N SER A 177 -0.16 -23.26 -11.05
CA SER A 177 -0.60 -24.46 -11.73
C SER A 177 0.58 -25.38 -12.08
N CYS A 178 0.43 -26.69 -11.83
CA CYS A 178 1.43 -27.70 -12.18
C CYS A 178 0.76 -29.03 -12.50
N ALA A 179 1.53 -30.00 -13.01
CA ALA A 179 1.02 -31.31 -13.42
C ALA A 179 0.39 -32.15 -12.28
N ARG A 180 0.59 -31.75 -11.01
CA ARG A 180 0.03 -32.46 -9.84
C ARG A 180 -1.30 -31.89 -9.37
N GLN A 181 -1.81 -30.82 -10.01
CA GLN A 181 -3.08 -30.23 -9.59
C GLN A 181 -4.26 -31.17 -9.81
N ALA A 182 -5.16 -31.23 -8.83
CA ALA A 182 -6.38 -32.03 -8.87
C ALA A 182 -7.61 -31.22 -9.28
N PHE A 183 -7.52 -29.90 -9.31
CA PHE A 183 -8.57 -28.99 -9.72
C PHE A 183 -7.98 -27.70 -10.34
N PRO A 184 -8.74 -26.91 -11.12
CA PRO A 184 -8.25 -25.70 -11.80
C PRO A 184 -8.01 -24.56 -10.79
N VAL A 185 -6.82 -24.52 -10.18
CA VAL A 185 -6.46 -23.54 -9.13
C VAL A 185 -6.59 -22.11 -9.61
N ILE A 186 -6.10 -21.79 -10.81
CA ILE A 186 -6.11 -20.41 -11.36
C ILE A 186 -7.53 -19.85 -11.44
N ASP A 187 -8.44 -20.61 -12.05
CA ASP A 187 -9.84 -20.17 -12.20
C ASP A 187 -10.56 -20.11 -10.85
N THR A 188 -10.29 -21.08 -9.98
CA THR A 188 -10.86 -21.13 -8.62
C THR A 188 -10.43 -19.88 -7.83
N VAL A 189 -9.16 -19.51 -7.84
CA VAL A 189 -8.65 -18.31 -7.14
C VAL A 189 -9.28 -17.05 -7.70
N LYS A 190 -9.31 -16.88 -9.02
CA LYS A 190 -9.91 -15.70 -9.66
C LYS A 190 -11.36 -15.49 -9.26
N ILE A 191 -12.17 -16.56 -9.25
CA ILE A 191 -13.58 -16.48 -8.85
C ILE A 191 -13.71 -16.16 -7.35
N LEU A 192 -12.86 -16.75 -6.50
CA LEU A 192 -12.88 -16.49 -5.06
C LEU A 192 -12.44 -15.06 -4.72
N GLU A 193 -11.42 -14.52 -5.39
CA GLU A 193 -11.02 -13.10 -5.25
C GLU A 193 -12.17 -12.15 -5.54
N GLU A 194 -12.93 -12.40 -6.62
CA GLU A 194 -14.09 -11.61 -6.99
C GLU A 194 -15.21 -11.73 -5.94
N LYS A 195 -15.61 -12.97 -5.61
CA LYS A 195 -16.72 -13.24 -4.69
C LYS A 195 -16.46 -12.76 -3.26
N LEU A 196 -15.20 -12.80 -2.81
CA LEU A 196 -14.81 -12.43 -1.45
C LEU A 196 -14.30 -10.98 -1.33
N SER A 197 -14.31 -10.21 -2.42
CA SER A 197 -13.79 -8.83 -2.46
C SER A 197 -14.48 -7.88 -1.50
N HIS A 198 -15.75 -8.14 -1.15
CA HIS A 198 -16.54 -7.34 -0.22
C HIS A 198 -16.19 -7.57 1.26
N ILE A 199 -15.56 -8.69 1.60
CA ILE A 199 -15.17 -9.04 2.97
C ILE A 199 -14.10 -8.07 3.46
N LYS A 200 -14.30 -7.51 4.65
CA LYS A 200 -13.35 -6.59 5.30
C LYS A 200 -12.62 -7.26 6.47
N THR A 201 -13.23 -8.26 7.07
CA THR A 201 -12.70 -9.03 8.20
C THR A 201 -11.46 -9.80 7.77
N PRO A 202 -10.34 -9.74 8.52
CA PRO A 202 -9.13 -10.47 8.19
C PRO A 202 -9.34 -11.99 8.24
N ILE A 203 -9.14 -12.67 7.12
CA ILE A 203 -9.20 -14.13 7.02
C ILE A 203 -8.07 -14.60 6.10
N THR A 204 -7.43 -15.71 6.48
CA THR A 204 -6.44 -16.38 5.64
C THR A 204 -7.06 -17.61 4.96
N LEU A 205 -6.87 -17.71 3.63
CA LEU A 205 -7.42 -18.77 2.80
C LEU A 205 -6.30 -19.39 1.96
N SER A 206 -6.08 -20.69 2.06
CA SER A 206 -5.14 -21.42 1.19
C SER A 206 -5.86 -22.26 0.14
N ILE A 207 -5.44 -22.13 -1.14
CA ILE A 207 -5.98 -22.85 -2.29
C ILE A 207 -4.82 -23.56 -2.99
N ILE A 208 -4.59 -24.82 -2.62
CA ILE A 208 -3.44 -25.59 -3.08
C ILE A 208 -3.89 -26.83 -3.85
N GLY A 209 -3.51 -26.93 -5.10
CA GLY A 209 -4.00 -27.94 -6.04
C GLY A 209 -3.54 -29.37 -5.79
N CYS A 210 -2.67 -29.66 -4.82
CA CYS A 210 -2.15 -31.01 -4.60
C CYS A 210 -1.89 -31.32 -3.12
N VAL A 211 -1.74 -32.60 -2.81
CA VAL A 211 -1.45 -33.10 -1.45
C VAL A 211 -0.01 -32.88 -0.98
N VAL A 212 0.91 -32.40 -1.83
CA VAL A 212 2.33 -32.27 -1.46
C VAL A 212 2.52 -31.05 -0.54
N ASN A 213 2.10 -29.87 -0.97
CA ASN A 213 2.19 -28.64 -0.19
C ASN A 213 0.86 -28.28 0.51
N GLY A 214 -0.25 -28.84 0.01
CA GLY A 214 -1.59 -28.52 0.47
C GLY A 214 -1.80 -28.64 1.96
N PRO A 215 -1.54 -29.79 2.60
CA PRO A 215 -1.75 -29.96 4.04
C PRO A 215 -0.94 -29.00 4.89
N GLY A 216 0.33 -28.73 4.51
CA GLY A 216 1.20 -27.78 5.21
C GLY A 216 0.63 -26.35 5.18
N GLU A 217 0.29 -25.84 4.01
CA GLU A 217 -0.30 -24.51 3.86
C GLU A 217 -1.69 -24.41 4.54
N ALA A 218 -2.52 -25.43 4.38
CA ALA A 218 -3.85 -25.45 4.97
C ALA A 218 -3.83 -25.49 6.51
N SER A 219 -2.78 -26.05 7.10
CA SER A 219 -2.61 -26.09 8.57
C SER A 219 -2.30 -24.72 9.17
N LEU A 220 -1.85 -23.76 8.36
CA LEU A 220 -1.45 -22.41 8.79
C LEU A 220 -2.51 -21.34 8.47
N THR A 221 -3.65 -21.75 7.89
CA THR A 221 -4.70 -20.81 7.46
C THR A 221 -6.03 -21.08 8.16
N ASP A 222 -6.89 -20.04 8.20
CA ASP A 222 -8.24 -20.17 8.75
C ASP A 222 -9.07 -21.16 7.95
N ILE A 223 -8.95 -21.13 6.62
CA ILE A 223 -9.63 -22.02 5.70
C ILE A 223 -8.63 -22.51 4.65
N GLY A 224 -8.62 -23.80 4.36
CA GLY A 224 -7.73 -24.37 3.36
C GLY A 224 -8.40 -25.40 2.48
N ILE A 225 -8.09 -25.37 1.18
CA ILE A 225 -8.45 -26.42 0.22
C ILE A 225 -7.19 -27.06 -0.33
N THR A 226 -7.13 -28.37 -0.29
CA THR A 226 -6.04 -29.14 -0.87
C THR A 226 -6.57 -30.13 -1.90
N GLY A 227 -5.91 -30.25 -3.04
CA GLY A 227 -6.25 -31.25 -4.04
C GLY A 227 -5.97 -32.67 -3.55
N GLY A 228 -6.94 -33.59 -3.67
CA GLY A 228 -6.83 -34.98 -3.22
C GLY A 228 -6.85 -36.02 -4.34
N GLY A 229 -7.06 -35.63 -5.58
CA GLY A 229 -7.17 -36.52 -6.74
C GLY A 229 -8.57 -37.14 -6.91
N LYS A 230 -8.82 -37.68 -8.15
CA LYS A 230 -10.12 -38.26 -8.54
C LYS A 230 -11.34 -37.34 -8.26
N GLY A 231 -11.19 -36.00 -8.42
CA GLY A 231 -12.27 -35.01 -8.19
C GLY A 231 -12.60 -34.76 -6.72
N ASN A 232 -11.92 -35.40 -5.77
CA ASN A 232 -12.08 -35.15 -4.33
C ASN A 232 -10.96 -34.25 -3.82
N ASN A 233 -11.36 -33.23 -3.06
CA ASN A 233 -10.43 -32.29 -2.43
C ASN A 233 -10.71 -32.27 -0.92
N MET A 234 -9.77 -31.80 -0.14
CA MET A 234 -9.90 -31.78 1.31
C MET A 234 -10.05 -30.36 1.83
N LEU A 235 -11.09 -30.12 2.62
CA LEU A 235 -11.31 -28.89 3.35
C LEU A 235 -10.61 -28.94 4.72
N TYR A 236 -9.93 -27.87 5.05
CA TYR A 236 -9.37 -27.60 6.38
C TYR A 236 -10.04 -26.34 6.97
N LEU A 237 -10.35 -26.39 8.24
CA LEU A 237 -10.86 -25.25 9.02
C LEU A 237 -9.99 -25.05 10.26
N SER A 238 -9.43 -23.87 10.41
CA SER A 238 -8.51 -23.52 11.50
C SER A 238 -7.36 -24.55 11.63
N GLY A 239 -6.78 -24.92 10.50
CA GLY A 239 -5.68 -25.90 10.42
C GLY A 239 -6.08 -27.38 10.55
N ILE A 240 -7.34 -27.68 10.83
CA ILE A 240 -7.82 -29.07 11.06
C ILE A 240 -8.55 -29.58 9.83
N GLN A 241 -8.17 -30.78 9.38
CA GLN A 241 -8.85 -31.49 8.31
C GLN A 241 -10.31 -31.80 8.71
N LYS A 242 -11.26 -31.44 7.86
CA LYS A 242 -12.70 -31.59 8.13
C LYS A 242 -13.38 -32.58 7.23
N GLU A 243 -13.51 -32.29 5.95
CA GLU A 243 -14.32 -33.10 5.02
C GLU A 243 -13.76 -33.12 3.61
N LYS A 244 -14.15 -34.13 2.84
CA LYS A 244 -13.87 -34.19 1.40
C LYS A 244 -14.90 -33.41 0.63
N ILE A 245 -14.47 -32.63 -0.35
CA ILE A 245 -15.31 -31.80 -1.20
C ILE A 245 -15.08 -32.14 -2.67
N LEU A 246 -16.15 -32.29 -3.44
CA LEU A 246 -16.06 -32.40 -4.90
C LEU A 246 -15.57 -31.09 -5.52
N THR A 247 -14.83 -31.17 -6.61
CA THR A 247 -14.25 -30.01 -7.31
C THR A 247 -15.31 -28.96 -7.66
N GLU A 248 -16.48 -29.36 -8.12
CA GLU A 248 -17.62 -28.50 -8.47
C GLU A 248 -18.17 -27.68 -7.29
N ASN A 249 -17.98 -28.16 -6.07
CA ASN A 249 -18.51 -27.54 -4.85
C ASN A 249 -17.49 -26.63 -4.12
N ILE A 250 -16.23 -26.60 -4.56
CA ILE A 250 -15.15 -25.85 -3.88
C ILE A 250 -15.55 -24.39 -3.65
N ILE A 251 -15.95 -23.69 -4.71
CA ILE A 251 -16.23 -22.25 -4.65
C ILE A 251 -17.35 -21.95 -3.64
N ASN A 252 -18.48 -22.63 -3.77
CA ASN A 252 -19.65 -22.37 -2.89
C ASN A 252 -19.32 -22.74 -1.44
N LYS A 253 -18.60 -23.84 -1.21
CA LYS A 253 -18.23 -24.26 0.14
C LYS A 253 -17.23 -23.28 0.77
N VAL A 254 -16.23 -22.83 0.05
CA VAL A 254 -15.26 -21.84 0.55
C VAL A 254 -15.94 -20.52 0.88
N VAL A 255 -16.79 -19.99 0.00
CA VAL A 255 -17.52 -18.75 0.27
C VAL A 255 -18.35 -18.89 1.54
N HIS A 256 -19.11 -19.97 1.67
CA HIS A 256 -19.92 -20.25 2.87
C HIS A 256 -19.09 -20.31 4.16
N GLU A 257 -17.93 -21.02 4.14
CA GLU A 257 -17.08 -21.13 5.34
C GLU A 257 -16.40 -19.78 5.69
N VAL A 258 -16.04 -18.98 4.67
CA VAL A 258 -15.51 -17.63 4.89
C VAL A 258 -16.57 -16.74 5.52
N GLU A 259 -17.78 -16.69 4.99
CA GLU A 259 -18.88 -15.89 5.52
C GLU A 259 -19.26 -16.30 6.95
N LYS A 260 -19.29 -17.60 7.21
CA LYS A 260 -19.50 -18.16 8.55
C LYS A 260 -18.40 -17.72 9.52
N LYS A 261 -17.13 -17.79 9.10
CA LYS A 261 -16.00 -17.36 9.92
C LYS A 261 -16.03 -15.84 10.20
N VAL A 262 -16.42 -15.04 9.21
CA VAL A 262 -16.66 -13.59 9.38
C VAL A 262 -17.69 -13.37 10.46
N TYR A 263 -18.85 -14.03 10.35
CA TYR A 263 -19.91 -13.91 11.34
C TYR A 263 -19.46 -14.27 12.76
N GLU A 264 -18.68 -15.35 12.91
CA GLU A 264 -18.12 -15.77 14.19
C GLU A 264 -17.14 -14.76 14.79
N ILE A 265 -16.37 -14.06 13.95
CA ILE A 265 -15.40 -13.03 14.39
C ILE A 265 -16.09 -11.74 14.80
N GLU A 266 -17.10 -11.31 14.01
CA GLU A 266 -17.79 -10.04 14.23
C GLU A 266 -18.81 -10.06 15.38
N ASN A 267 -19.20 -11.27 15.83
CA ASN A 267 -20.14 -11.45 16.94
C ASN A 267 -19.50 -12.00 18.23
N LYS A 268 -18.19 -11.98 18.32
CA LYS A 268 -17.40 -12.22 19.56
C LYS A 268 -17.06 -10.91 20.24
#